data_a3e250163317dae91902dd7210cf989a
#
_entry.id   a3e250163317dae91902dd7210cf989a
#
_cell.length_a   1.000
_cell.length_b   1.000
_cell.length_c   1.000
_cell.angle_alpha   90.00
_cell.angle_beta   90.00
_cell.angle_gamma   90.00
#
_symmetry.space_group_name_H-M   'P 1'
#
loop_
_entity.id
_entity.type
_entity.pdbx_description
1 polymer ?
#
loop_
_entity_poly.entity_id
_entity_poly.type
_entity_poly.pdbx_seq_one_letter_code
_entity_poly.pdbx_strand_id
1 'polypeptide(L)'
;MHYVGIDLAWGQRARTGVALLDASGRLVSSSSVRTDDEIVEFLGDDARGPGLIVAIDAPLIVPNEAGQRPCEREVNAHFHRFHAGAYPSNRGMAAFNPQPRGARLALRFGWDMDPRTPPAEDTSVAIEVYPHPAMVTLFDLPRVLKYKRGRGRTVESRRNELLHAMNGMDDA
;
A
#
# COMPACT_ATOMS: atom_id res chain seq x y z
N MET A 1 8.51 17.99 -2.17
CA MET A 1 7.59 16.83 -2.34
C MET A 1 7.65 16.01 -1.07
N HIS A 2 6.51 15.58 -0.51
CA HIS A 2 6.44 14.70 0.65
C HIS A 2 5.81 13.37 0.26
N TYR A 3 5.94 12.36 1.12
CA TYR A 3 5.44 11.02 0.82
C TYR A 3 4.48 10.54 1.91
N VAL A 4 3.39 9.89 1.49
CA VAL A 4 2.44 9.23 2.39
C VAL A 4 2.38 7.76 2.03
N GLY A 5 2.52 6.87 3.01
CA GLY A 5 2.33 5.43 2.86
C GLY A 5 1.09 4.96 3.60
N ILE A 6 0.22 4.19 2.94
CA ILE A 6 -1.02 3.66 3.53
C ILE A 6 -1.13 2.16 3.26
N ASP A 7 -0.92 1.32 4.29
CA ASP A 7 -1.29 -0.12 4.27
C ASP A 7 -2.80 -0.21 4.58
N LEU A 8 -3.61 -0.07 3.53
CA LEU A 8 -5.05 0.13 3.63
C LEU A 8 -5.79 -1.19 3.85
N ALA A 9 -6.39 -1.38 5.01
CA ALA A 9 -7.28 -2.50 5.25
C ALA A 9 -8.49 -2.46 4.30
N TRP A 10 -8.88 -3.63 3.76
CA TRP A 10 -10.01 -3.74 2.82
C TRP A 10 -11.37 -3.42 3.44
N GLY A 11 -11.45 -3.33 4.77
CA GLY A 11 -12.64 -2.95 5.51
C GLY A 11 -12.31 -2.30 6.85
N GLN A 12 -13.32 -1.76 7.53
CA GLN A 12 -13.14 -1.00 8.78
C GLN A 12 -12.88 -1.87 10.03
N ARG A 13 -12.88 -3.21 9.91
CA ARG A 13 -12.60 -4.11 11.05
C ARG A 13 -11.11 -4.26 11.34
N ALA A 14 -10.30 -4.31 10.30
CA ALA A 14 -8.85 -4.37 10.41
C ALA A 14 -8.24 -2.97 10.55
N ARG A 15 -7.02 -2.90 11.04
CA ARG A 15 -6.30 -1.63 11.17
C ARG A 15 -5.58 -1.30 9.88
N THR A 16 -5.55 -0.03 9.55
CA THR A 16 -4.80 0.60 8.46
C THR A 16 -3.55 1.21 9.06
N GLY A 17 -2.39 0.93 8.50
CA GLY A 17 -1.15 1.63 8.81
C GLY A 17 -1.04 2.90 7.96
N VAL A 18 -0.65 4.02 8.58
CA VAL A 18 -0.41 5.28 7.87
C VAL A 18 0.93 5.85 8.29
N ALA A 19 1.72 6.34 7.34
CA ALA A 19 3.01 6.97 7.59
C ALA A 19 3.18 8.22 6.73
N LEU A 20 3.80 9.24 7.29
CA LEU A 20 4.20 10.47 6.61
C LEU A 20 5.72 10.57 6.61
N LEU A 21 6.30 10.83 5.44
CA LEU A 21 7.73 11.06 5.28
C LEU A 21 7.96 12.45 4.69
N ASP A 22 9.07 13.07 5.08
CA ASP A 22 9.49 14.34 4.51
C ASP A 22 10.10 14.19 3.10
N ALA A 23 10.50 15.30 2.50
CA ALA A 23 11.09 15.34 1.16
C ALA A 23 12.42 14.57 1.05
N SER A 24 13.10 14.28 2.16
CA SER A 24 14.31 13.46 2.20
C SER A 24 14.04 11.97 2.38
N GLY A 25 12.75 11.58 2.49
CA GLY A 25 12.33 10.20 2.76
C GLY A 25 12.42 9.80 4.25
N ARG A 26 12.67 10.75 5.15
CA ARG A 26 12.72 10.48 6.60
C ARG A 26 11.31 10.38 7.16
N LEU A 27 11.07 9.39 8.03
CA LEU A 27 9.80 9.23 8.73
C LEU A 27 9.53 10.43 9.67
N VAL A 28 8.44 11.13 9.42
CA VAL A 28 7.95 12.25 10.27
C VAL A 28 7.01 11.71 11.33
N SER A 29 6.02 10.92 10.93
CA SER A 29 5.03 10.34 11.83
C SER A 29 4.43 9.06 11.26
N SER A 30 3.92 8.20 12.14
CA SER A 30 3.16 7.02 11.75
C SER A 30 2.08 6.69 12.76
N SER A 31 1.00 6.08 12.29
CA SER A 31 -0.12 5.66 13.13
C SER A 31 -0.77 4.37 12.62
N SER A 32 -1.56 3.76 13.48
CA SER A 32 -2.41 2.64 13.14
C SER A 32 -3.86 2.97 13.47
N VAL A 33 -4.65 3.19 12.45
CA VAL A 33 -6.04 3.69 12.52
C VAL A 33 -7.02 2.67 11.96
N ARG A 34 -8.33 2.92 12.02
CA ARG A 34 -9.37 1.99 11.53
C ARG A 34 -10.26 2.61 10.46
N THR A 35 -10.70 3.84 10.69
CA THR A 35 -11.69 4.51 9.85
C THR A 35 -11.03 5.46 8.85
N ASP A 36 -11.75 5.83 7.80
CA ASP A 36 -11.31 6.84 6.85
C ASP A 36 -11.25 8.22 7.52
N ASP A 37 -12.09 8.47 8.52
CA ASP A 37 -12.06 9.72 9.31
C ASP A 37 -10.79 9.81 10.18
N GLU A 38 -10.38 8.71 10.82
CA GLU A 38 -9.12 8.65 11.55
C GLU A 38 -7.89 8.83 10.64
N ILE A 39 -7.95 8.35 9.37
CA ILE A 39 -6.91 8.63 8.38
C ILE A 39 -6.86 10.14 8.06
N VAL A 40 -8.03 10.75 7.85
CA VAL A 40 -8.13 12.18 7.57
C VAL A 40 -7.61 13.01 8.75
N GLU A 41 -7.99 12.64 9.97
CA GLU A 41 -7.53 13.31 11.19
C GLU A 41 -6.01 13.21 11.37
N PHE A 42 -5.43 12.02 11.14
CA PHE A 42 -3.99 11.80 11.26
C PHE A 42 -3.18 12.58 10.22
N LEU A 43 -3.63 12.60 8.98
CA LEU A 43 -2.93 13.27 7.89
C LEU A 43 -3.14 14.79 7.91
N GLY A 44 -4.26 15.26 8.48
CA GLY A 44 -4.57 16.69 8.58
C GLY A 44 -4.78 17.38 7.23
N ASP A 45 -4.74 18.71 7.27
CA ASP A 45 -4.94 19.55 6.08
C ASP A 45 -3.72 19.53 5.14
N ASP A 46 -2.53 19.24 5.65
CA ASP A 46 -1.30 19.13 4.85
C ASP A 46 -1.41 18.07 3.75
N ALA A 47 -2.19 17.02 3.98
CA ALA A 47 -2.46 15.98 2.99
C ALA A 47 -3.43 16.41 1.87
N ARG A 48 -4.02 17.58 1.96
CA ARG A 48 -4.83 18.22 0.90
C ARG A 48 -4.03 19.21 0.06
N GLY A 49 -2.83 19.53 0.51
CA GLY A 49 -1.90 20.38 -0.23
C GLY A 49 -1.31 19.67 -1.46
N PRO A 50 -0.70 20.43 -2.37
CA PRO A 50 -0.01 19.87 -3.53
C PRO A 50 1.35 19.26 -3.16
N GLY A 51 1.94 18.52 -4.09
CA GLY A 51 3.30 18.02 -3.97
C GLY A 51 3.44 16.74 -3.14
N LEU A 52 2.40 15.92 -3.05
CA LEU A 52 2.43 14.62 -2.37
C LEU A 52 2.51 13.45 -3.36
N ILE A 53 3.29 12.45 -2.98
CA ILE A 53 3.18 11.09 -3.54
C ILE A 53 2.58 10.20 -2.46
N VAL A 54 1.38 9.67 -2.73
CA VAL A 54 0.63 8.83 -1.80
C VAL A 54 0.63 7.39 -2.29
N ALA A 55 1.39 6.52 -1.63
CA ALA A 55 1.49 5.10 -1.92
C ALA A 55 0.44 4.32 -1.11
N ILE A 56 -0.52 3.69 -1.78
CA ILE A 56 -1.63 2.97 -1.13
C ILE A 56 -1.53 1.47 -1.46
N ASP A 57 -1.34 0.63 -0.44
CA ASP A 57 -1.41 -0.85 -0.57
C ASP A 57 -2.88 -1.30 -0.65
N ALA A 58 -3.52 -0.93 -1.73
CA ALA A 58 -4.87 -1.38 -2.08
C ALA A 58 -5.18 -1.05 -3.56
N PRO A 59 -6.09 -1.79 -4.20
CA PRO A 59 -6.56 -1.45 -5.53
C PRO A 59 -7.21 -0.06 -5.59
N LEU A 60 -6.77 0.77 -6.53
CA LEU A 60 -7.33 2.09 -6.81
C LEU A 60 -8.28 2.05 -8.02
N ILE A 61 -7.87 1.38 -9.09
CA ILE A 61 -8.63 1.30 -10.35
C ILE A 61 -8.98 -0.16 -10.63
N VAL A 62 -10.26 -0.51 -10.55
CA VAL A 62 -10.78 -1.86 -10.76
C VAL A 62 -11.84 -1.82 -11.86
N PRO A 63 -11.45 -1.94 -13.14
CA PRO A 63 -12.38 -1.82 -14.27
C PRO A 63 -13.09 -3.13 -14.65
N ASN A 64 -12.53 -4.28 -14.26
CA ASN A 64 -13.03 -5.62 -14.65
C ASN A 64 -14.15 -6.10 -13.75
N GLU A 65 -15.12 -6.79 -14.34
CA GLU A 65 -16.27 -7.35 -13.61
C GLU A 65 -15.93 -8.66 -12.87
N ALA A 66 -14.98 -9.43 -13.37
CA ALA A 66 -14.57 -10.71 -12.80
C ALA A 66 -13.10 -11.03 -13.08
N GLY A 67 -12.54 -12.01 -12.35
CA GLY A 67 -11.17 -12.47 -12.53
C GLY A 67 -10.11 -11.46 -12.05
N GLN A 68 -8.91 -11.59 -12.58
CA GLN A 68 -7.77 -10.74 -12.26
C GLN A 68 -7.61 -9.59 -13.25
N ARG A 69 -7.16 -8.43 -12.78
CA ARG A 69 -6.69 -7.34 -13.62
C ARG A 69 -5.41 -7.74 -14.37
N PRO A 70 -5.08 -7.09 -15.52
CA PRO A 70 -3.81 -7.36 -16.21
C PRO A 70 -2.59 -7.23 -15.33
N CYS A 71 -2.48 -6.18 -14.51
CA CYS A 71 -1.37 -5.97 -13.58
C CYS A 71 -1.22 -7.09 -12.54
N GLU A 72 -2.32 -7.63 -12.03
CA GLU A 72 -2.29 -8.76 -11.08
C GLU A 72 -1.78 -10.05 -11.74
N ARG A 73 -2.13 -10.29 -13.02
CA ARG A 73 -1.58 -11.42 -13.78
C ARG A 73 -0.07 -11.29 -13.98
N GLU A 74 0.41 -10.10 -14.32
CA GLU A 74 1.83 -9.83 -14.45
C GLU A 74 2.57 -10.04 -13.11
N VAL A 75 2.05 -9.49 -12.01
CA VAL A 75 2.60 -9.74 -10.68
C VAL A 75 2.66 -11.24 -10.39
N ASN A 76 1.61 -11.99 -10.68
CA ASN A 76 1.59 -13.43 -10.45
C ASN A 76 2.60 -14.19 -11.34
N ALA A 77 2.73 -13.81 -12.60
CA ALA A 77 3.69 -14.44 -13.52
C ALA A 77 5.14 -14.30 -13.00
N HIS A 78 5.48 -13.17 -12.43
CA HIS A 78 6.85 -12.89 -11.96
C HIS A 78 7.10 -13.25 -10.49
N PHE A 79 6.11 -13.07 -9.61
CA PHE A 79 6.30 -13.11 -8.16
C PHE A 79 5.62 -14.26 -7.42
N HIS A 80 4.79 -15.07 -8.08
CA HIS A 80 4.13 -16.21 -7.42
C HIS A 80 5.14 -17.19 -6.80
N ARG A 81 6.27 -17.44 -7.47
CA ARG A 81 7.35 -18.31 -6.96
C ARG A 81 7.97 -17.83 -5.65
N PHE A 82 7.90 -16.53 -5.37
CA PHE A 82 8.38 -15.90 -4.13
C PHE A 82 7.30 -15.80 -3.05
N HIS A 83 6.14 -16.43 -3.27
CA HIS A 83 4.95 -16.32 -2.43
C HIS A 83 4.40 -14.88 -2.33
N ALA A 84 4.69 -14.02 -3.29
CA ALA A 84 4.28 -12.62 -3.39
C ALA A 84 3.28 -12.37 -4.51
N GLY A 85 2.49 -13.38 -4.88
CA GLY A 85 1.43 -13.25 -5.88
C GLY A 85 0.26 -12.38 -5.40
N ALA A 86 -0.37 -11.66 -6.34
CA ALA A 86 -1.52 -10.81 -6.08
C ALA A 86 -2.83 -11.61 -6.08
N TYR A 87 -3.76 -11.22 -5.20
CA TYR A 87 -5.14 -11.71 -5.22
C TYR A 87 -5.94 -10.97 -6.31
N PRO A 88 -6.97 -11.60 -6.89
CA PRO A 88 -7.82 -10.95 -7.87
C PRO A 88 -8.62 -9.79 -7.25
N SER A 89 -8.71 -8.69 -7.98
CA SER A 89 -9.60 -7.57 -7.66
C SER A 89 -10.56 -7.35 -8.82
N ASN A 90 -11.87 -7.40 -8.54
CA ASN A 90 -12.91 -7.19 -9.55
C ASN A 90 -14.20 -6.65 -8.93
N ARG A 91 -15.06 -6.06 -9.77
CA ARG A 91 -16.30 -5.41 -9.35
C ARG A 91 -17.38 -6.39 -8.87
N GLY A 92 -17.24 -7.69 -9.16
CA GLY A 92 -18.05 -8.73 -8.56
C GLY A 92 -17.83 -8.89 -7.05
N MET A 93 -16.71 -8.38 -6.52
CA MET A 93 -16.41 -8.41 -5.09
C MET A 93 -16.93 -7.14 -4.40
N ALA A 94 -17.69 -7.32 -3.30
CA ALA A 94 -18.27 -6.20 -2.55
C ALA A 94 -17.24 -5.15 -2.06
N ALA A 95 -15.99 -5.55 -1.86
CA ALA A 95 -14.91 -4.65 -1.45
C ALA A 95 -14.55 -3.60 -2.52
N PHE A 96 -14.87 -3.86 -3.80
CA PHE A 96 -14.50 -2.99 -4.93
C PHE A 96 -15.72 -2.43 -5.67
N ASN A 97 -16.93 -2.68 -5.18
CA ASN A 97 -18.18 -2.20 -5.77
C ASN A 97 -18.96 -1.32 -4.78
N PRO A 98 -19.44 -0.11 -5.17
CA PRO A 98 -19.28 0.51 -6.49
C PRO A 98 -17.87 1.05 -6.77
N GLN A 99 -17.05 1.25 -5.74
CA GLN A 99 -15.71 1.82 -5.86
C GLN A 99 -14.78 1.30 -4.77
N PRO A 100 -13.50 0.99 -5.08
CA PRO A 100 -12.49 0.60 -4.10
C PRO A 100 -12.34 1.63 -2.97
N ARG A 101 -12.05 1.15 -1.75
CA ARG A 101 -11.84 2.04 -0.59
C ARG A 101 -10.68 3.01 -0.83
N GLY A 102 -9.58 2.55 -1.45
CA GLY A 102 -8.44 3.40 -1.78
C GLY A 102 -8.82 4.54 -2.72
N ALA A 103 -9.64 4.27 -3.76
CA ALA A 103 -10.12 5.31 -4.66
C ALA A 103 -11.02 6.34 -3.97
N ARG A 104 -11.93 5.89 -3.08
CA ARG A 104 -12.76 6.83 -2.29
C ARG A 104 -11.90 7.73 -1.40
N LEU A 105 -10.86 7.18 -0.80
CA LEU A 105 -9.93 7.94 0.03
C LEU A 105 -9.16 8.96 -0.81
N ALA A 106 -8.63 8.56 -1.96
CA ALA A 106 -7.93 9.47 -2.88
C ALA A 106 -8.83 10.63 -3.33
N LEU A 107 -10.08 10.35 -3.70
CA LEU A 107 -11.06 11.38 -4.06
C LEU A 107 -11.38 12.33 -2.88
N ARG A 108 -11.46 11.81 -1.66
CA ARG A 108 -11.74 12.63 -0.47
C ARG A 108 -10.63 13.66 -0.19
N PHE A 109 -9.38 13.32 -0.52
CA PHE A 109 -8.23 14.21 -0.40
C PHE A 109 -7.95 15.03 -1.66
N GLY A 110 -8.55 14.69 -2.80
CA GLY A 110 -8.27 15.33 -4.09
C GLY A 110 -6.97 14.87 -4.74
N TRP A 111 -6.47 13.67 -4.39
CA TRP A 111 -5.28 13.11 -5.03
C TRP A 111 -5.63 12.55 -6.41
N ASP A 112 -4.79 12.86 -7.41
CA ASP A 112 -4.94 12.32 -8.75
C ASP A 112 -4.54 10.83 -8.79
N MET A 113 -5.37 10.00 -9.42
CA MET A 113 -5.15 8.58 -9.59
C MET A 113 -4.84 8.18 -11.04
N ASP A 114 -4.73 9.14 -11.98
CA ASP A 114 -4.36 8.82 -13.36
C ASP A 114 -2.88 8.37 -13.38
N PRO A 115 -2.58 7.13 -13.78
CA PRO A 115 -1.21 6.62 -13.80
C PRO A 115 -0.29 7.36 -14.79
N ARG A 116 -0.86 8.22 -15.65
CA ARG A 116 -0.11 9.07 -16.59
C ARG A 116 0.25 10.43 -16.01
N THR A 117 -0.37 10.81 -14.88
CA THR A 117 -0.04 12.08 -14.22
C THR A 117 1.31 11.96 -13.53
N PRO A 118 2.33 12.70 -13.95
CA PRO A 118 3.62 12.69 -13.25
C PRO A 118 3.50 13.40 -11.90
N PRO A 119 4.20 12.92 -10.86
CA PRO A 119 4.33 13.66 -9.62
C PRO A 119 4.98 15.04 -9.87
N ALA A 120 4.38 16.11 -9.31
CA ALA A 120 4.89 17.46 -9.43
C ALA A 120 4.68 18.24 -8.11
N GLU A 121 5.35 19.38 -7.95
CA GLU A 121 5.21 20.20 -6.74
C GLU A 121 3.82 20.79 -6.55
N ASP A 122 3.08 20.96 -7.65
CA ASP A 122 1.72 21.50 -7.69
C ASP A 122 0.63 20.43 -7.77
N THR A 123 1.01 19.13 -7.82
CA THR A 123 0.08 18.02 -8.01
C THR A 123 0.34 16.91 -6.99
N SER A 124 -0.69 16.48 -6.29
CA SER A 124 -0.65 15.31 -5.42
C SER A 124 -1.23 14.09 -6.12
N VAL A 125 -0.47 13.00 -6.15
CA VAL A 125 -0.85 11.77 -6.85
C VAL A 125 -0.98 10.60 -5.87
N ALA A 126 -1.99 9.77 -6.07
CA ALA A 126 -2.14 8.49 -5.39
C ALA A 126 -1.73 7.35 -6.33
N ILE A 127 -0.80 6.52 -5.90
CA ILE A 127 -0.33 5.36 -6.64
C ILE A 127 -0.70 4.07 -5.90
N GLU A 128 -1.19 3.08 -6.65
CA GLU A 128 -1.39 1.74 -6.13
C GLU A 128 -0.02 1.05 -5.99
N VAL A 129 0.27 0.54 -4.80
CA VAL A 129 1.49 -0.20 -4.52
C VAL A 129 1.18 -1.58 -3.99
N TYR A 130 2.11 -2.51 -4.18
CA TYR A 130 2.06 -3.83 -3.58
C TYR A 130 3.40 -4.14 -2.90
N PRO A 131 3.51 -3.94 -1.58
CA PRO A 131 4.79 -4.03 -0.86
C PRO A 131 5.47 -5.41 -0.93
N HIS A 132 4.71 -6.51 -1.02
CA HIS A 132 5.30 -7.85 -1.04
C HIS A 132 6.26 -8.09 -2.22
N PRO A 133 5.87 -7.88 -3.50
CA PRO A 133 6.81 -7.93 -4.62
C PRO A 133 7.91 -6.88 -4.52
N ALA A 134 7.59 -5.67 -4.06
CA ALA A 134 8.57 -4.61 -3.90
C ALA A 134 9.68 -5.00 -2.93
N MET A 135 9.34 -5.54 -1.76
CA MET A 135 10.33 -6.03 -0.79
C MET A 135 11.19 -7.17 -1.35
N VAL A 136 10.59 -8.11 -2.09
CA VAL A 136 11.34 -9.20 -2.73
C VAL A 136 12.41 -8.63 -3.67
N THR A 137 12.06 -7.63 -4.46
CA THR A 137 12.99 -7.03 -5.44
C THR A 137 14.02 -6.12 -4.78
N LEU A 138 13.59 -5.24 -3.86
CA LEU A 138 14.47 -4.24 -3.23
C LEU A 138 15.52 -4.87 -2.31
N PHE A 139 15.17 -5.98 -1.64
CA PHE A 139 16.04 -6.64 -0.66
C PHE A 139 16.54 -8.01 -1.12
N ASP A 140 16.42 -8.33 -2.42
CA ASP A 140 16.83 -9.62 -3.02
C ASP A 140 16.38 -10.85 -2.20
N LEU A 141 15.12 -10.83 -1.75
CA LEU A 141 14.60 -11.87 -0.87
C LEU A 141 14.27 -13.16 -1.64
N PRO A 142 14.62 -14.33 -1.10
CA PRO A 142 14.26 -15.62 -1.70
C PRO A 142 12.74 -15.90 -1.64
N ARG A 143 12.02 -15.19 -0.80
CA ARG A 143 10.55 -15.24 -0.65
C ARG A 143 10.04 -14.01 0.13
N VAL A 144 8.74 -13.76 0.04
CA VAL A 144 8.07 -12.73 0.87
C VAL A 144 8.28 -12.99 2.37
N LEU A 145 8.48 -11.94 3.14
CA LEU A 145 8.59 -11.99 4.60
C LEU A 145 7.28 -12.47 5.24
N LYS A 146 7.37 -13.46 6.12
CA LYS A 146 6.20 -14.07 6.77
C LYS A 146 5.87 -13.42 8.14
N TYR A 147 5.87 -12.11 8.20
CA TYR A 147 5.62 -11.33 9.43
C TYR A 147 4.13 -11.20 9.80
N LYS A 148 3.21 -11.37 8.86
CA LYS A 148 1.76 -11.34 9.14
C LYS A 148 1.31 -12.64 9.83
N ARG A 149 0.20 -12.59 10.58
CA ARG A 149 -0.40 -13.77 11.21
C ARG A 149 -0.69 -14.86 10.18
N GLY A 150 -0.51 -16.11 10.56
CA GLY A 150 -0.76 -17.26 9.69
C GLY A 150 -0.53 -18.58 10.41
N ARG A 151 -0.99 -19.68 9.81
CA ARG A 151 -0.84 -21.03 10.38
C ARG A 151 0.63 -21.35 10.63
N GLY A 152 0.94 -21.84 11.83
CA GLY A 152 2.31 -22.22 12.24
C GLY A 152 3.27 -21.05 12.49
N ARG A 153 2.77 -19.80 12.56
CA ARG A 153 3.60 -18.62 12.81
C ARG A 153 3.40 -18.11 14.24
N THR A 154 4.44 -18.19 15.05
CA THR A 154 4.47 -17.61 16.41
C THR A 154 4.70 -16.09 16.34
N VAL A 155 4.50 -15.39 17.46
CA VAL A 155 4.86 -13.96 17.59
C VAL A 155 6.35 -13.76 17.36
N GLU A 156 7.16 -14.63 17.94
CA GLU A 156 8.62 -14.60 17.84
C GLU A 156 9.10 -14.82 16.40
N SER A 157 8.62 -15.87 15.71
CA SER A 157 9.01 -16.12 14.32
C SER A 157 8.67 -14.96 13.39
N ARG A 158 7.52 -14.30 13.61
CA ARG A 158 7.11 -13.11 12.82
C ARG A 158 7.98 -11.89 13.11
N ARG A 159 8.37 -11.70 14.38
CA ARG A 159 9.29 -10.64 14.79
C ARG A 159 10.66 -10.83 14.17
N ASN A 160 11.18 -12.06 14.20
CA ASN A 160 12.49 -12.40 13.63
C ASN A 160 12.53 -12.18 12.10
N GLU A 161 11.45 -12.48 11.38
CA GLU A 161 11.34 -12.17 9.94
C GLU A 161 11.45 -10.66 9.68
N LEU A 162 10.83 -9.82 10.51
CA LEU A 162 10.93 -8.36 10.38
C LEU A 162 12.32 -7.84 10.73
N LEU A 163 12.90 -8.31 11.83
CA LEU A 163 14.23 -7.89 12.26
C LEU A 163 15.31 -8.27 11.23
N HIS A 164 15.19 -9.46 10.64
CA HIS A 164 16.10 -9.91 9.59
C HIS A 164 16.05 -8.99 8.35
N ALA A 165 14.84 -8.55 7.97
CA ALA A 165 14.68 -7.62 6.87
C ALA A 165 15.22 -6.22 7.21
N MET A 166 14.98 -5.73 8.43
CA MET A 166 15.47 -4.41 8.86
C MET A 166 17.00 -4.37 8.91
N ASN A 167 17.65 -5.42 9.41
CA ASN A 167 19.11 -5.51 9.42
C ASN A 167 19.72 -5.53 8.00
N GLY A 168 19.03 -6.13 7.03
CA GLY A 168 19.47 -6.09 5.62
C GLY A 168 19.23 -4.75 4.92
N MET A 169 18.41 -3.85 5.50
CA MET A 169 18.22 -2.49 4.98
C MET A 169 19.35 -1.54 5.38
N ASP A 170 20.01 -1.78 6.53
CA ASP A 170 21.11 -0.93 7.01
C ASP A 170 22.40 -1.16 6.22
N ASP A 171 22.49 -2.30 5.48
CA ASP A 171 23.65 -2.69 4.68
C ASP A 171 23.49 -2.37 3.18
N ALA A 172 22.35 -1.80 2.74
CA ALA A 172 22.03 -1.50 1.34
C ALA A 172 22.02 0.01 1.07
#